data_0e7c39591baae5520622545231de190e
#
_entry.id   0e7c39591baae5520622545231de190e
#
_cell.length_a   1.000
_cell.length_b   1.000
_cell.length_c   1.000
_cell.angle_alpha   90.00
_cell.angle_beta   90.00
_cell.angle_gamma   90.00
#
_symmetry.space_group_name_H-M   'P 1'
#
loop_
_entity.id
_entity.type
_entity.pdbx_description
1 polymer ?
#
loop_
_entity_poly.entity_id
_entity_poly.type
_entity_poly.pdbx_seq_one_letter_code
_entity_poly.pdbx_strand_id
1 'polypeptide(L)'
;YEQLAAWGLPTSPYSKLFTSVDDILRYIAEYGEKRHSLVHEIDGIVIKVNDFVAQTQLGYTSRVPRWAVAYKYPPEEVNTKLLDIRVDVGRTGRVTPYGVMEPVLVSGSTVERATLHNQDVVKAKGVLIGDTVVLRKAGDVIPEIVGPVVALRNGHEREFVMPTECPSCGTTLAPGKEGDVDMRCPNYRSCPAQLTASRGAFDIEALGFEAAKALTAPAEPEQPPLTSEAFLFDLTAEDLRDVKIRREKKVKGVGTGKFELVPYFYTKPTKAKPDPVPTKNTQNLFVELEKAKSQPLWRVLVALSIRHVGPTAARALATEFGSMDAIAQADRDRLAAVDGVGGVIADSIIEWFAT
;
A
#
# COMPACT_ATOMS: atom_id res chain seq x y z
N TYR A 1 -12.59 30.18 -12.20
CA TYR A 1 -13.27 29.81 -10.95
C TYR A 1 -14.69 30.36 -10.90
N GLU A 2 -14.94 31.60 -11.31
CA GLU A 2 -16.28 32.22 -11.36
C GLU A 2 -17.26 31.34 -12.17
N GLN A 3 -16.84 30.85 -13.34
CA GLN A 3 -17.68 29.96 -14.16
C GLN A 3 -17.96 28.61 -13.47
N LEU A 4 -16.99 28.05 -12.74
CA LEU A 4 -17.20 26.83 -11.96
C LEU A 4 -18.19 27.06 -10.81
N ALA A 5 -18.07 28.19 -10.12
CA ALA A 5 -19.03 28.60 -9.09
C ALA A 5 -20.44 28.82 -9.66
N ALA A 6 -20.54 29.44 -10.85
CA ALA A 6 -21.81 29.62 -11.54
C ALA A 6 -22.48 28.28 -11.94
N TRP A 7 -21.72 27.24 -12.16
CA TRP A 7 -22.20 25.87 -12.40
C TRP A 7 -22.52 25.09 -11.11
N GLY A 8 -22.42 25.73 -9.93
CA GLY A 8 -22.68 25.11 -8.63
C GLY A 8 -21.56 24.19 -8.12
N LEU A 9 -20.38 24.24 -8.73
CA LEU A 9 -19.21 23.47 -8.25
C LEU A 9 -18.53 24.20 -7.10
N PRO A 10 -18.07 23.49 -6.04
CA PRO A 10 -17.33 24.13 -4.96
C PRO A 10 -15.99 24.67 -5.46
N THR A 11 -15.73 25.94 -5.16
CA THR A 11 -14.46 26.60 -5.46
C THR A 11 -13.84 27.14 -4.18
N SER A 12 -12.50 27.16 -4.12
CA SER A 12 -11.80 27.72 -2.97
C SER A 12 -11.99 29.24 -2.89
N PRO A 13 -12.46 29.79 -1.75
CA PRO A 13 -12.58 31.23 -1.55
C PRO A 13 -11.23 31.92 -1.40
N TYR A 14 -10.14 31.17 -1.29
CA TYR A 14 -8.78 31.65 -1.04
C TYR A 14 -7.97 31.87 -2.32
N SER A 15 -8.53 31.60 -3.50
CA SER A 15 -7.87 31.90 -4.77
C SER A 15 -7.88 33.39 -5.04
N LYS A 16 -6.70 33.99 -5.29
CA LYS A 16 -6.55 35.43 -5.57
C LYS A 16 -5.65 35.64 -6.79
N LEU A 17 -5.87 36.77 -7.50
CA LEU A 17 -5.01 37.23 -8.54
C LEU A 17 -4.00 38.25 -7.97
N PHE A 18 -2.73 38.11 -8.37
CA PHE A 18 -1.65 38.98 -7.96
C PHE A 18 -0.92 39.49 -9.19
N THR A 19 -0.40 40.72 -9.10
CA THR A 19 0.37 41.40 -10.16
C THR A 19 1.84 41.58 -9.79
N SER A 20 2.23 41.28 -8.54
CA SER A 20 3.61 41.37 -8.10
C SER A 20 4.04 40.07 -7.34
N VAL A 21 5.32 39.74 -7.43
CA VAL A 21 5.92 38.63 -6.71
C VAL A 21 5.92 38.88 -5.20
N ASP A 22 6.15 40.12 -4.78
CA ASP A 22 6.17 40.47 -3.35
C ASP A 22 4.81 40.27 -2.69
N ASP A 23 3.71 40.51 -3.41
CA ASP A 23 2.36 40.23 -2.91
C ASP A 23 2.09 38.72 -2.78
N ILE A 24 2.60 37.92 -3.71
CA ILE A 24 2.53 36.49 -3.65
C ILE A 24 3.31 35.96 -2.43
N LEU A 25 4.53 36.45 -2.20
CA LEU A 25 5.35 36.06 -1.05
C LEU A 25 4.68 36.43 0.29
N ARG A 26 4.07 37.63 0.37
CA ARG A 26 3.29 38.02 1.56
C ARG A 26 2.09 37.10 1.77
N TYR A 27 1.39 36.74 0.70
CA TYR A 27 0.26 35.81 0.79
C TYR A 27 0.69 34.41 1.24
N ILE A 28 1.83 33.91 0.75
CA ILE A 28 2.42 32.65 1.20
C ILE A 28 2.71 32.70 2.71
N ALA A 29 3.36 33.76 3.18
CA ALA A 29 3.67 33.90 4.61
C ALA A 29 2.40 33.97 5.48
N GLU A 30 1.41 34.77 5.08
CA GLU A 30 0.13 34.90 5.76
C GLU A 30 -0.59 33.55 5.92
N TYR A 31 -0.66 32.76 4.84
CA TYR A 31 -1.34 31.47 4.88
C TYR A 31 -0.50 30.36 5.51
N GLY A 32 0.80 30.52 5.62
CA GLY A 32 1.66 29.68 6.44
C GLY A 32 1.28 29.69 7.91
N GLU A 33 0.93 30.88 8.43
CA GLU A 33 0.45 31.04 9.81
C GLU A 33 -1.00 30.57 9.99
N LYS A 34 -1.85 30.75 8.97
CA LYS A 34 -3.29 30.49 9.03
C LYS A 34 -3.68 29.05 8.58
N ARG A 35 -2.73 28.22 8.11
CA ARG A 35 -3.02 26.95 7.44
C ARG A 35 -3.93 26.01 8.22
N HIS A 36 -3.87 26.02 9.56
CA HIS A 36 -4.67 25.18 10.44
C HIS A 36 -6.05 25.76 10.79
N SER A 37 -6.35 26.99 10.38
CA SER A 37 -7.63 27.66 10.61
C SER A 37 -8.55 27.67 9.40
N LEU A 38 -8.12 27.10 8.29
CA LEU A 38 -8.88 27.03 7.05
C LEU A 38 -9.93 25.89 7.12
N VAL A 39 -10.92 25.94 6.22
CA VAL A 39 -11.95 24.88 6.08
C VAL A 39 -11.30 23.51 5.78
N HIS A 40 -10.20 23.53 5.05
CA HIS A 40 -9.34 22.36 4.78
C HIS A 40 -7.91 22.74 5.12
N GLU A 41 -7.19 21.86 5.79
CA GLU A 41 -5.75 22.04 5.97
C GLU A 41 -5.03 22.05 4.62
N ILE A 42 -4.00 22.89 4.53
CA ILE A 42 -3.20 23.01 3.33
C ILE A 42 -1.73 22.73 3.62
N ASP A 43 -1.06 22.01 2.72
CA ASP A 43 0.37 21.72 2.78
C ASP A 43 1.22 22.73 1.98
N GLY A 44 0.56 23.63 1.22
CA GLY A 44 1.21 24.61 0.37
C GLY A 44 0.24 25.41 -0.47
N ILE A 45 0.82 26.23 -1.35
CA ILE A 45 0.11 27.11 -2.28
C ILE A 45 0.60 26.83 -3.69
N VAL A 46 -0.32 26.78 -4.65
CA VAL A 46 0.01 26.66 -6.06
C VAL A 46 -0.14 28.02 -6.74
N ILE A 47 0.95 28.50 -7.33
CA ILE A 47 1.01 29.74 -8.10
C ILE A 47 0.93 29.35 -9.57
N LYS A 48 0.05 30.01 -10.34
CA LYS A 48 -0.15 29.76 -11.76
C LYS A 48 -0.13 31.06 -12.54
N VAL A 49 0.45 31.04 -13.73
CA VAL A 49 0.30 32.16 -14.69
C VAL A 49 -1.16 32.23 -15.10
N ASN A 50 -1.79 33.41 -14.98
CA ASN A 50 -3.24 33.57 -15.24
C ASN A 50 -3.58 33.89 -16.72
N ASP A 51 -2.61 33.93 -17.59
CA ASP A 51 -2.77 34.17 -19.03
C ASP A 51 -2.66 32.86 -19.80
N PHE A 52 -3.72 32.43 -20.49
CA PHE A 52 -3.76 31.19 -21.25
C PHE A 52 -2.83 31.16 -22.47
N VAL A 53 -2.57 32.33 -23.09
CA VAL A 53 -1.62 32.41 -24.19
C VAL A 53 -0.20 32.22 -23.66
N ALA A 54 0.15 32.88 -22.56
CA ALA A 54 1.42 32.66 -21.87
C ALA A 54 1.58 31.24 -21.35
N GLN A 55 0.53 30.61 -20.82
CA GLN A 55 0.56 29.18 -20.43
C GLN A 55 0.90 28.25 -21.61
N THR A 56 0.30 28.52 -22.77
CA THR A 56 0.56 27.78 -24.02
C THR A 56 2.00 27.94 -24.48
N GLN A 57 2.54 29.19 -24.42
CA GLN A 57 3.93 29.48 -24.79
C GLN A 57 4.96 28.81 -23.86
N LEU A 58 4.69 28.83 -22.54
CA LEU A 58 5.53 28.18 -21.54
C LEU A 58 5.50 26.65 -21.66
N GLY A 59 4.35 26.10 -22.04
CA GLY A 59 4.16 24.69 -22.33
C GLY A 59 4.31 23.78 -21.10
N TYR A 60 4.68 22.53 -21.37
CA TYR A 60 4.77 21.44 -20.39
C TYR A 60 6.12 20.74 -20.50
N THR A 61 6.56 20.13 -19.41
CA THR A 61 7.53 19.04 -19.43
C THR A 61 6.78 17.72 -19.67
N SER A 62 7.48 16.58 -19.71
CA SER A 62 6.84 15.27 -19.78
C SER A 62 5.88 14.97 -18.60
N ARG A 63 5.97 15.71 -17.50
CA ARG A 63 5.23 15.43 -16.26
C ARG A 63 4.46 16.62 -15.70
N VAL A 64 4.93 17.84 -15.91
CA VAL A 64 4.40 19.03 -15.21
C VAL A 64 4.30 20.24 -16.11
N PRO A 65 3.33 21.16 -15.87
CA PRO A 65 3.27 22.45 -16.56
C PRO A 65 4.42 23.35 -16.13
N ARG A 66 4.97 24.15 -17.06
CA ARG A 66 6.01 25.15 -16.77
C ARG A 66 5.44 26.47 -16.25
N TRP A 67 4.15 26.65 -16.35
CA TRP A 67 3.41 27.83 -15.94
C TRP A 67 2.77 27.73 -14.55
N ALA A 68 3.09 26.65 -13.80
CA ALA A 68 2.63 26.45 -12.44
C ALA A 68 3.79 26.02 -11.54
N VAL A 69 3.83 26.53 -10.31
CA VAL A 69 4.77 26.15 -9.27
C VAL A 69 4.06 25.95 -7.95
N ALA A 70 4.38 24.90 -7.24
CA ALA A 70 3.88 24.65 -5.89
C ALA A 70 4.93 25.09 -4.86
N TYR A 71 4.52 25.95 -3.95
CA TYR A 71 5.27 26.24 -2.73
C TYR A 71 4.74 25.35 -1.63
N LYS A 72 5.60 24.55 -0.99
CA LYS A 72 5.26 23.67 0.12
C LYS A 72 5.74 24.25 1.43
N TYR A 73 4.84 24.28 2.43
CA TYR A 73 5.23 24.66 3.78
C TYR A 73 6.11 23.59 4.42
N PRO A 74 6.96 23.96 5.39
CA PRO A 74 7.67 22.98 6.18
C PRO A 74 6.66 22.02 6.85
N PRO A 75 6.94 20.70 6.84
CA PRO A 75 6.09 19.74 7.50
C PRO A 75 6.03 20.00 9.01
N GLU A 76 4.88 19.75 9.60
CA GLU A 76 4.71 19.76 11.05
C GLU A 76 5.44 18.57 11.68
N GLU A 77 6.20 18.82 12.73
CA GLU A 77 6.88 17.78 13.52
C GLU A 77 6.30 17.72 14.92
N VAL A 78 5.98 16.54 15.40
CA VAL A 78 5.44 16.30 16.73
C VAL A 78 6.19 15.16 17.41
N ASN A 79 6.23 15.19 18.75
CA ASN A 79 6.82 14.11 19.53
C ASN A 79 5.75 13.12 19.97
N THR A 80 6.06 11.82 19.89
CA THR A 80 5.20 10.76 20.39
C THR A 80 6.03 9.57 20.91
N LYS A 81 5.43 8.73 21.77
CA LYS A 81 6.08 7.53 22.32
C LYS A 81 6.03 6.40 21.30
N LEU A 82 7.18 5.81 20.99
CA LEU A 82 7.30 4.60 20.18
C LEU A 82 7.07 3.37 21.05
N LEU A 83 5.92 2.76 20.92
CA LEU A 83 5.50 1.60 21.73
C LEU A 83 6.13 0.30 21.24
N ASP A 84 6.26 0.14 19.91
CA ASP A 84 6.78 -1.07 19.28
C ASP A 84 7.30 -0.78 17.86
N ILE A 85 8.14 -1.65 17.32
CA ILE A 85 8.49 -1.69 15.90
C ILE A 85 8.04 -3.04 15.37
N ARG A 86 7.15 -3.03 14.41
CA ARG A 86 6.63 -4.21 13.74
C ARG A 86 7.02 -4.22 12.27
N VAL A 87 6.80 -5.35 11.61
CA VAL A 87 7.06 -5.47 10.18
C VAL A 87 5.77 -5.82 9.43
N ASP A 88 5.68 -5.33 8.20
CA ASP A 88 4.62 -5.67 7.27
C ASP A 88 5.21 -6.23 5.97
N VAL A 89 4.45 -7.09 5.28
CA VAL A 89 4.89 -7.77 4.06
C VAL A 89 4.14 -7.18 2.88
N GLY A 90 4.89 -6.49 2.04
CA GLY A 90 4.36 -5.88 0.82
C GLY A 90 4.11 -6.89 -0.31
N ARG A 91 3.50 -6.42 -1.37
CA ARG A 91 3.13 -7.18 -2.58
C ARG A 91 4.28 -8.00 -3.19
N THR A 92 5.49 -7.46 -3.19
CA THR A 92 6.69 -8.10 -3.74
C THR A 92 7.48 -8.89 -2.69
N GLY A 93 6.83 -9.26 -1.59
CA GLY A 93 7.46 -9.93 -0.46
C GLY A 93 8.34 -9.04 0.41
N ARG A 94 8.57 -7.78 0.07
CA ARG A 94 9.40 -6.86 0.86
C ARG A 94 8.85 -6.72 2.27
N VAL A 95 9.69 -6.97 3.27
CA VAL A 95 9.35 -6.86 4.68
C VAL A 95 9.82 -5.50 5.19
N THR A 96 8.86 -4.65 5.51
CA THR A 96 9.11 -3.24 5.84
C THR A 96 8.81 -2.99 7.32
N PRO A 97 9.78 -2.51 8.12
CA PRO A 97 9.52 -2.12 9.49
C PRO A 97 8.74 -0.81 9.57
N TYR A 98 7.85 -0.74 10.54
CA TYR A 98 7.09 0.46 10.89
C TYR A 98 6.97 0.60 12.41
N GLY A 99 7.00 1.83 12.89
CA GLY A 99 6.75 2.15 14.29
C GLY A 99 5.26 2.12 14.62
N VAL A 100 4.93 1.55 15.76
CA VAL A 100 3.61 1.66 16.43
C VAL A 100 3.79 2.63 17.58
N MET A 101 3.01 3.71 17.58
CA MET A 101 3.19 4.85 18.49
C MET A 101 1.93 5.13 19.29
N GLU A 102 2.07 5.87 20.37
CA GLU A 102 0.91 6.52 20.99
C GLU A 102 0.23 7.44 19.96
N PRO A 103 -1.11 7.42 19.87
CA PRO A 103 -1.83 8.24 18.91
C PRO A 103 -1.51 9.72 19.10
N VAL A 104 -1.13 10.39 18.03
CA VAL A 104 -0.81 11.83 18.04
C VAL A 104 -1.41 12.53 16.84
N LEU A 105 -1.92 13.73 17.03
CA LEU A 105 -2.45 14.57 15.96
C LEU A 105 -1.27 15.25 15.26
N VAL A 106 -1.18 15.11 13.93
CA VAL A 106 -0.21 15.80 13.08
C VAL A 106 -0.82 16.06 11.71
N SER A 107 -0.71 17.29 11.23
CA SER A 107 -1.28 17.75 9.95
C SER A 107 -2.72 17.23 9.75
N GLY A 108 -3.61 17.54 10.71
CA GLY A 108 -5.05 17.30 10.64
C GLY A 108 -5.51 15.85 10.76
N SER A 109 -4.62 14.88 11.04
CA SER A 109 -5.05 13.49 11.29
C SER A 109 -4.29 12.83 12.44
N THR A 110 -4.96 11.91 13.13
CA THR A 110 -4.35 11.11 14.20
C THR A 110 -3.51 9.99 13.56
N VAL A 111 -2.24 9.92 13.95
CA VAL A 111 -1.27 8.95 13.47
C VAL A 111 -0.86 8.01 14.60
N GLU A 112 -0.93 6.69 14.35
CA GLU A 112 -0.53 5.62 15.27
C GLU A 112 0.59 4.75 14.67
N ARG A 113 0.86 4.88 13.36
CA ARG A 113 1.87 4.09 12.65
C ARG A 113 2.64 4.96 11.68
N ALA A 114 3.96 4.74 11.59
CA ALA A 114 4.81 5.44 10.65
C ALA A 114 5.89 4.52 10.09
N THR A 115 6.27 4.74 8.84
CA THR A 115 7.29 3.90 8.19
C THR A 115 8.68 4.12 8.77
N LEU A 116 9.47 3.03 8.77
CA LEU A 116 10.91 3.02 9.06
C LEU A 116 11.72 2.47 7.87
N HIS A 117 11.06 2.29 6.72
CA HIS A 117 11.62 1.89 5.41
C HIS A 117 12.30 0.52 5.38
N ASN A 118 13.40 0.30 6.13
CA ASN A 118 14.12 -0.96 6.25
C ASN A 118 14.94 -1.00 7.55
N GLN A 119 15.55 -2.15 7.84
CA GLN A 119 16.33 -2.34 9.07
C GLN A 119 17.55 -1.41 9.18
N ASP A 120 18.19 -1.08 8.06
CA ASP A 120 19.36 -0.22 8.06
C ASP A 120 19.00 1.23 8.38
N VAL A 121 17.83 1.68 7.92
CA VAL A 121 17.29 2.99 8.30
C VAL A 121 16.96 3.04 9.79
N VAL A 122 16.40 1.96 10.38
CA VAL A 122 16.17 1.89 11.85
C VAL A 122 17.47 2.07 12.59
N LYS A 123 18.52 1.34 12.20
CA LYS A 123 19.87 1.44 12.80
C LYS A 123 20.51 2.81 12.58
N ALA A 124 20.47 3.31 11.35
CA ALA A 124 21.07 4.60 11.00
C ALA A 124 20.42 5.77 11.74
N LYS A 125 19.09 5.72 11.95
CA LYS A 125 18.37 6.70 12.77
C LYS A 125 18.60 6.51 14.26
N GLY A 126 19.14 5.38 14.70
CA GLY A 126 19.37 5.05 16.11
C GLY A 126 18.09 4.97 16.94
N VAL A 127 16.96 4.59 16.33
CA VAL A 127 15.65 4.50 16.97
C VAL A 127 15.55 3.19 17.74
N LEU A 128 15.12 3.28 18.99
CA LEU A 128 14.88 2.15 19.90
C LEU A 128 13.39 2.06 20.25
N ILE A 129 12.90 0.85 20.44
CA ILE A 129 11.52 0.65 20.97
C ILE A 129 11.49 1.18 22.39
N GLY A 130 10.53 2.04 22.67
CA GLY A 130 10.43 2.77 23.93
C GLY A 130 10.96 4.21 23.85
N ASP A 131 11.57 4.65 22.75
CA ASP A 131 11.95 6.05 22.55
C ASP A 131 10.73 7.00 22.52
N THR A 132 10.97 8.25 22.86
CA THR A 132 10.17 9.34 22.31
C THR A 132 10.76 9.70 20.96
N VAL A 133 9.95 9.70 19.92
CA VAL A 133 10.37 9.93 18.53
C VAL A 133 9.75 11.20 17.97
N VAL A 134 10.49 11.86 17.08
CA VAL A 134 9.97 12.94 16.23
C VAL A 134 9.27 12.31 15.04
N LEU A 135 8.00 12.63 14.88
CA LEU A 135 7.12 12.20 13.80
C LEU A 135 6.81 13.39 12.90
N ARG A 136 6.83 13.18 11.59
CA ARG A 136 6.30 14.13 10.61
C ARG A 136 5.53 13.40 9.52
N LYS A 137 4.76 14.12 8.73
CA LYS A 137 4.21 13.62 7.48
C LYS A 137 5.00 14.16 6.28
N ALA A 138 5.66 13.30 5.55
CA ALA A 138 6.34 13.66 4.31
C ALA A 138 5.30 14.09 3.25
N GLY A 139 5.39 15.37 2.80
CA GLY A 139 4.39 15.97 1.91
C GLY A 139 2.96 15.98 2.49
N ASP A 140 2.84 16.04 3.83
CA ASP A 140 1.60 15.96 4.61
C ASP A 140 0.74 14.71 4.35
N VAL A 141 1.31 13.65 3.78
CA VAL A 141 0.61 12.41 3.41
C VAL A 141 1.15 11.19 4.15
N ILE A 142 2.45 10.93 4.05
CA ILE A 142 3.05 9.69 4.56
C ILE A 142 3.74 9.95 5.90
N PRO A 143 3.23 9.34 7.02
CA PRO A 143 3.90 9.45 8.30
C PRO A 143 5.25 8.76 8.29
N GLU A 144 6.28 9.45 8.75
CA GLU A 144 7.63 8.91 8.94
C GLU A 144 8.23 9.31 10.29
N ILE A 145 8.99 8.41 10.88
CA ILE A 145 9.79 8.71 12.06
C ILE A 145 11.09 9.36 11.61
N VAL A 146 11.31 10.60 12.05
CA VAL A 146 12.53 11.37 11.74
C VAL A 146 13.71 10.82 12.52
N GLY A 147 13.54 10.63 13.84
CA GLY A 147 14.56 10.11 14.74
C GLY A 147 14.11 10.12 16.20
N PRO A 148 14.95 9.64 17.14
CA PRO A 148 14.65 9.65 18.56
C PRO A 148 14.96 11.01 19.20
N VAL A 149 14.24 11.36 20.25
CA VAL A 149 14.58 12.43 21.18
C VAL A 149 15.48 11.83 22.28
N VAL A 150 16.77 11.68 21.98
CA VAL A 150 17.74 10.95 22.83
C VAL A 150 17.77 11.47 24.28
N ALA A 151 17.57 12.78 24.48
CA ALA A 151 17.55 13.39 25.81
C ALA A 151 16.39 12.88 26.71
N LEU A 152 15.38 12.23 26.14
CA LEU A 152 14.24 11.67 26.90
C LEU A 152 14.38 10.17 27.17
N ARG A 153 15.51 9.54 26.85
CA ARG A 153 15.80 8.14 27.17
C ARG A 153 15.98 7.93 28.66
N ASN A 154 15.47 6.80 29.14
CA ASN A 154 15.53 6.41 30.55
C ASN A 154 16.26 5.08 30.79
N GLY A 155 16.85 4.47 29.75
CA GLY A 155 17.62 3.22 29.82
C GLY A 155 16.78 1.95 29.72
N HIS A 156 15.49 2.03 29.48
CA HIS A 156 14.58 0.90 29.26
C HIS A 156 14.26 0.65 27.78
N GLU A 157 14.86 1.43 26.91
CA GLU A 157 14.71 1.30 25.47
C GLU A 157 15.40 0.03 24.98
N ARG A 158 14.80 -0.64 23.98
CA ARG A 158 15.35 -1.88 23.41
C ARG A 158 15.52 -1.78 21.91
N GLU A 159 16.52 -2.47 21.39
CA GLU A 159 16.76 -2.54 19.95
C GLU A 159 15.67 -3.32 19.22
N PHE A 160 15.41 -2.91 17.99
CA PHE A 160 14.62 -3.68 17.04
C PHE A 160 15.49 -4.75 16.40
N VAL A 161 15.01 -5.98 16.41
CA VAL A 161 15.61 -7.10 15.71
C VAL A 161 14.70 -7.49 14.56
N MET A 162 15.25 -7.46 13.34
CA MET A 162 14.50 -7.88 12.15
C MET A 162 14.17 -9.36 12.26
N PRO A 163 12.91 -9.79 12.06
CA PRO A 163 12.57 -11.21 12.08
C PRO A 163 13.31 -11.97 10.97
N THR A 164 13.61 -13.22 11.23
CA THR A 164 14.22 -14.15 10.26
C THR A 164 13.18 -14.89 9.44
N GLU A 165 11.93 -14.88 9.89
CA GLU A 165 10.81 -15.55 9.24
C GLU A 165 9.72 -14.54 8.86
N CYS A 166 9.00 -14.85 7.79
CA CYS A 166 7.86 -14.05 7.33
C CYS A 166 6.73 -14.06 8.37
N PRO A 167 6.27 -12.92 8.86
CA PRO A 167 5.23 -12.86 9.89
C PRO A 167 3.85 -13.36 9.37
N SER A 168 3.71 -13.50 8.06
CA SER A 168 2.47 -13.95 7.43
C SER A 168 2.42 -15.45 7.15
N CYS A 169 3.53 -16.06 6.72
CA CYS A 169 3.55 -17.46 6.27
C CYS A 169 4.67 -18.32 6.89
N GLY A 170 5.52 -17.77 7.77
CA GLY A 170 6.59 -18.51 8.43
C GLY A 170 7.80 -18.85 7.55
N THR A 171 7.77 -18.51 6.25
CA THR A 171 8.90 -18.80 5.36
C THR A 171 10.12 -17.96 5.74
N THR A 172 11.31 -18.55 5.74
CA THR A 172 12.57 -17.86 6.01
C THR A 172 12.76 -16.69 5.05
N LEU A 173 13.06 -15.51 5.60
CA LEU A 173 13.30 -14.30 4.82
C LEU A 173 14.70 -14.33 4.22
N ALA A 174 14.84 -13.78 3.02
CA ALA A 174 16.10 -13.66 2.31
C ALA A 174 16.21 -12.28 1.64
N PRO A 175 17.42 -11.75 1.41
CA PRO A 175 17.59 -10.58 0.55
C PRO A 175 17.19 -10.93 -0.88
N GLY A 176 16.61 -9.96 -1.60
CA GLY A 176 16.14 -10.19 -2.99
C GLY A 176 17.28 -10.47 -3.97
N LYS A 177 18.48 -10.04 -3.67
CA LYS A 177 19.76 -10.32 -4.36
C LYS A 177 20.89 -10.06 -3.38
N GLU A 178 22.07 -10.53 -3.71
CA GLU A 178 23.28 -10.23 -2.94
C GLU A 178 23.50 -8.72 -2.79
N GLY A 179 23.70 -8.26 -1.55
CA GLY A 179 23.85 -6.83 -1.22
C GLY A 179 22.53 -6.03 -1.13
N ASP A 180 21.36 -6.67 -1.28
CA ASP A 180 20.06 -5.99 -1.06
C ASP A 180 19.84 -5.80 0.45
N VAL A 181 19.57 -4.58 0.85
CA VAL A 181 19.24 -4.22 2.24
C VAL A 181 17.84 -4.64 2.66
N ASP A 182 16.98 -4.90 1.68
CA ASP A 182 15.59 -5.27 1.89
C ASP A 182 15.46 -6.79 2.07
N MET A 183 14.98 -7.21 3.24
CA MET A 183 14.56 -8.59 3.46
C MET A 183 13.22 -8.86 2.78
N ARG A 184 13.10 -10.05 2.19
CA ARG A 184 11.90 -10.46 1.43
C ARG A 184 11.44 -11.84 1.81
N CYS A 185 10.13 -12.05 1.72
CA CYS A 185 9.53 -13.36 1.74
C CYS A 185 9.59 -13.95 0.32
N PRO A 186 10.35 -15.04 0.10
CA PRO A 186 10.47 -15.68 -1.21
C PRO A 186 9.21 -16.49 -1.62
N ASN A 187 8.29 -16.71 -0.70
CA ASN A 187 7.05 -17.44 -0.96
C ASN A 187 6.01 -16.54 -1.65
N TYR A 188 6.30 -16.07 -2.87
CA TYR A 188 5.41 -15.15 -3.58
C TYR A 188 4.11 -15.81 -4.06
N ARG A 189 4.08 -17.15 -4.24
CA ARG A 189 2.92 -17.89 -4.77
C ARG A 189 1.85 -18.22 -3.72
N SER A 190 2.21 -18.36 -2.45
CA SER A 190 1.27 -18.79 -1.39
C SER A 190 1.37 -18.00 -0.09
N CYS A 191 2.14 -16.92 -0.05
CA CYS A 191 2.14 -16.03 1.10
C CYS A 191 0.83 -15.22 1.19
N PRO A 192 0.04 -15.33 2.28
CA PRO A 192 -1.24 -14.63 2.39
C PRO A 192 -1.12 -13.11 2.25
N ALA A 193 -0.03 -12.52 2.77
CA ALA A 193 0.18 -11.08 2.66
C ALA A 193 0.42 -10.64 1.21
N GLN A 194 1.18 -11.41 0.43
CA GLN A 194 1.44 -11.11 -0.98
C GLN A 194 0.19 -11.33 -1.83
N LEU A 195 -0.57 -12.40 -1.58
CA LEU A 195 -1.85 -12.65 -2.24
C LEU A 195 -2.87 -11.53 -1.98
N THR A 196 -2.97 -11.05 -0.72
CA THR A 196 -3.85 -9.94 -0.37
C THR A 196 -3.50 -8.66 -1.15
N ALA A 197 -2.21 -8.43 -1.38
CA ALA A 197 -1.77 -7.25 -2.11
C ALA A 197 -2.12 -7.31 -3.61
N SER A 198 -2.29 -8.51 -4.20
CA SER A 198 -2.74 -8.69 -5.59
C SER A 198 -4.21 -8.32 -5.81
N ARG A 199 -5.03 -8.36 -4.77
CA ARG A 199 -6.46 -8.00 -4.83
C ARG A 199 -6.73 -6.62 -5.44
N GLY A 200 -5.88 -5.64 -5.13
CA GLY A 200 -6.01 -4.27 -5.62
C GLY A 200 -5.80 -4.14 -7.13
N ALA A 201 -5.00 -5.03 -7.75
CA ALA A 201 -4.82 -5.04 -9.19
C ALA A 201 -6.06 -5.55 -9.94
N PHE A 202 -6.81 -6.48 -9.32
CA PHE A 202 -8.02 -7.08 -9.88
C PHE A 202 -9.32 -6.48 -9.34
N ASP A 203 -9.28 -5.51 -8.41
CA ASP A 203 -10.43 -4.93 -7.72
C ASP A 203 -11.28 -5.99 -6.96
N ILE A 204 -10.62 -7.00 -6.34
CA ILE A 204 -11.29 -8.06 -5.57
C ILE A 204 -11.34 -7.62 -4.10
N GLU A 205 -12.31 -6.82 -3.71
CA GLU A 205 -12.42 -6.27 -2.35
C GLU A 205 -12.72 -7.35 -1.30
N ALA A 206 -13.50 -8.38 -1.67
CA ALA A 206 -13.82 -9.49 -0.78
C ALA A 206 -12.61 -10.38 -0.43
N LEU A 207 -11.49 -10.28 -1.15
CA LEU A 207 -10.23 -10.98 -0.88
C LEU A 207 -9.37 -10.18 0.10
N GLY A 208 -9.83 -9.94 1.33
CA GLY A 208 -9.05 -9.32 2.40
C GLY A 208 -8.02 -10.28 3.02
N PHE A 209 -7.18 -9.78 3.94
CA PHE A 209 -6.14 -10.58 4.60
C PHE A 209 -6.67 -11.86 5.27
N GLU A 210 -7.79 -11.77 5.99
CA GLU A 210 -8.42 -12.94 6.63
C GLU A 210 -8.90 -13.96 5.60
N ALA A 211 -9.48 -13.51 4.48
CA ALA A 211 -9.90 -14.40 3.40
C ALA A 211 -8.69 -15.06 2.72
N ALA A 212 -7.64 -14.28 2.40
CA ALA A 212 -6.41 -14.82 1.84
C ALA A 212 -5.77 -15.86 2.77
N LYS A 213 -5.71 -15.57 4.07
CA LYS A 213 -5.22 -16.52 5.08
C LYS A 213 -6.08 -17.77 5.17
N ALA A 214 -7.41 -17.63 5.12
CA ALA A 214 -8.32 -18.77 5.13
C ALA A 214 -8.17 -19.65 3.88
N LEU A 215 -7.78 -19.07 2.73
CA LEU A 215 -7.53 -19.80 1.48
C LEU A 215 -6.18 -20.54 1.48
N THR A 216 -5.13 -19.94 2.04
CA THR A 216 -3.74 -20.43 1.90
C THR A 216 -3.18 -21.10 3.14
N ALA A 217 -3.74 -20.82 4.32
CA ALA A 217 -3.33 -21.38 5.61
C ALA A 217 -4.54 -21.49 6.57
N PRO A 218 -5.57 -22.27 6.22
CA PRO A 218 -6.72 -22.52 7.08
C PRO A 218 -6.30 -23.30 8.32
N ALA A 219 -7.18 -23.35 9.32
CA ALA A 219 -7.01 -24.30 10.43
C ALA A 219 -7.49 -25.70 10.06
N GLU A 220 -8.44 -25.80 9.15
CA GLU A 220 -8.95 -26.99 8.48
C GLU A 220 -9.42 -26.57 7.05
N PRO A 221 -9.22 -27.40 6.02
CA PRO A 221 -8.47 -28.67 6.00
C PRO A 221 -6.94 -28.46 6.09
N GLU A 222 -6.17 -29.51 6.34
CA GLU A 222 -4.70 -29.46 6.37
C GLU A 222 -4.12 -29.05 5.00
N GLN A 223 -4.70 -29.55 3.92
CA GLN A 223 -4.37 -29.08 2.56
C GLN A 223 -5.21 -27.85 2.25
N PRO A 224 -4.59 -26.67 2.07
CA PRO A 224 -5.34 -25.46 1.80
C PRO A 224 -6.03 -25.49 0.42
N PRO A 225 -7.19 -24.84 0.27
CA PRO A 225 -7.90 -24.79 -1.02
C PRO A 225 -7.14 -24.00 -2.08
N LEU A 226 -6.24 -23.11 -1.67
CA LEU A 226 -5.41 -22.31 -2.58
C LEU A 226 -3.93 -22.53 -2.26
N THR A 227 -3.24 -23.24 -3.14
CA THR A 227 -1.80 -23.54 -3.03
C THR A 227 -0.92 -22.56 -3.84
N SER A 228 -1.51 -21.88 -4.82
CA SER A 228 -0.86 -20.84 -5.64
C SER A 228 -1.92 -19.84 -6.11
N GLU A 229 -1.52 -18.58 -6.31
CA GLU A 229 -2.40 -17.54 -6.87
C GLU A 229 -2.94 -17.87 -8.26
N ALA A 230 -2.26 -18.73 -9.02
CA ALA A 230 -2.70 -19.19 -10.33
C ALA A 230 -4.06 -19.89 -10.27
N PHE A 231 -4.34 -20.62 -9.18
CA PHE A 231 -5.59 -21.36 -8.98
C PHE A 231 -6.72 -20.49 -8.39
N LEU A 232 -6.47 -19.21 -8.12
CA LEU A 232 -7.49 -18.33 -7.52
C LEU A 232 -8.77 -18.26 -8.36
N PHE A 233 -8.63 -18.28 -9.68
CA PHE A 233 -9.75 -18.18 -10.61
C PHE A 233 -10.42 -19.52 -10.94
N ASP A 234 -9.84 -20.62 -10.48
CA ASP A 234 -10.39 -21.99 -10.62
C ASP A 234 -11.19 -22.42 -9.39
N LEU A 235 -11.11 -21.66 -8.29
CA LEU A 235 -11.84 -21.93 -7.07
C LEU A 235 -13.35 -21.98 -7.30
N THR A 236 -14.00 -22.95 -6.71
CA THR A 236 -15.45 -23.06 -6.63
C THR A 236 -15.95 -22.81 -5.21
N ALA A 237 -17.25 -22.54 -5.06
CA ALA A 237 -17.82 -22.38 -3.73
C ALA A 237 -17.73 -23.67 -2.90
N GLU A 238 -17.77 -24.84 -3.54
CA GLU A 238 -17.69 -26.14 -2.87
C GLU A 238 -16.30 -26.39 -2.27
N ASP A 239 -15.22 -25.96 -2.93
CA ASP A 239 -13.84 -26.04 -2.42
C ASP A 239 -13.67 -25.29 -1.08
N LEU A 240 -14.54 -24.33 -0.81
CA LEU A 240 -14.48 -23.49 0.38
C LEU A 240 -15.41 -23.95 1.51
N ARG A 241 -16.19 -25.02 1.31
CA ARG A 241 -17.24 -25.45 2.23
C ARG A 241 -16.71 -25.80 3.62
N ASP A 242 -15.60 -26.53 3.66
CA ASP A 242 -15.05 -27.08 4.89
C ASP A 242 -13.92 -26.22 5.49
N VAL A 243 -13.68 -25.05 4.91
CA VAL A 243 -12.64 -24.14 5.37
C VAL A 243 -12.99 -23.52 6.71
N LYS A 244 -12.17 -23.79 7.72
CA LYS A 244 -12.31 -23.26 9.08
C LYS A 244 -11.09 -22.48 9.50
N ILE A 245 -11.31 -21.46 10.29
CA ILE A 245 -10.26 -20.65 10.91
C ILE A 245 -10.35 -20.73 12.43
N ARG A 246 -9.21 -20.48 13.12
CA ARG A 246 -9.19 -20.26 14.56
C ARG A 246 -9.64 -18.84 14.86
N ARG A 247 -10.73 -18.70 15.60
CA ARG A 247 -11.24 -17.41 16.05
C ARG A 247 -11.32 -17.37 17.56
N GLU A 248 -10.84 -16.28 18.14
CA GLU A 248 -10.98 -16.08 19.58
C GLU A 248 -12.45 -15.84 19.97
N LYS A 249 -12.90 -16.56 20.99
CA LYS A 249 -14.23 -16.32 21.58
C LYS A 249 -14.24 -14.96 22.27
N LYS A 250 -15.24 -14.13 21.94
CA LYS A 250 -15.46 -12.85 22.58
C LYS A 250 -16.73 -12.91 23.41
N VAL A 251 -16.66 -12.37 24.63
CA VAL A 251 -17.83 -12.16 25.50
C VAL A 251 -18.00 -10.65 25.64
N LYS A 252 -19.15 -10.13 25.22
CA LYS A 252 -19.44 -8.68 25.19
C LYS A 252 -18.35 -7.86 24.48
N GLY A 253 -17.78 -8.40 23.41
CA GLY A 253 -16.75 -7.73 22.60
C GLY A 253 -15.32 -7.90 23.10
N VAL A 254 -15.10 -8.46 24.29
CA VAL A 254 -13.77 -8.68 24.88
C VAL A 254 -13.31 -10.11 24.60
N GLY A 255 -12.05 -10.26 24.16
CA GLY A 255 -11.41 -11.54 23.92
C GLY A 255 -11.29 -12.33 25.23
N THR A 256 -11.50 -13.65 25.16
CA THR A 256 -11.45 -14.55 26.32
C THR A 256 -10.19 -15.38 26.43
N GLY A 257 -9.25 -15.24 25.46
CA GLY A 257 -8.07 -16.11 25.34
C GLY A 257 -8.39 -17.53 24.87
N LYS A 258 -9.68 -17.90 24.71
CA LYS A 258 -10.11 -19.21 24.22
C LYS A 258 -10.41 -19.13 22.74
N PHE A 259 -9.92 -20.11 21.98
CA PHE A 259 -10.12 -20.16 20.53
C PHE A 259 -11.08 -21.30 20.16
N GLU A 260 -11.89 -21.08 19.13
CA GLU A 260 -12.73 -22.10 18.52
C GLU A 260 -12.52 -22.14 17.00
N LEU A 261 -12.77 -23.30 16.40
CA LEU A 261 -12.81 -23.47 14.96
C LEU A 261 -14.18 -23.03 14.44
N VAL A 262 -14.16 -22.09 13.50
CA VAL A 262 -15.40 -21.57 12.89
C VAL A 262 -15.30 -21.64 11.36
N PRO A 263 -16.39 -21.98 10.64
CA PRO A 263 -16.44 -21.85 9.20
C PRO A 263 -16.15 -20.39 8.81
N TYR A 264 -15.38 -20.19 7.74
CA TYR A 264 -15.07 -18.85 7.28
C TYR A 264 -15.96 -18.41 6.10
N PHE A 265 -16.04 -19.25 5.10
CA PHE A 265 -16.77 -18.94 3.86
C PHE A 265 -18.25 -19.35 3.90
N TYR A 266 -18.62 -20.21 4.82
CA TYR A 266 -19.97 -20.70 4.98
C TYR A 266 -20.57 -20.32 6.33
N THR A 267 -21.90 -20.31 6.40
CA THR A 267 -22.62 -20.05 7.64
C THR A 267 -22.45 -21.23 8.60
N LYS A 268 -22.40 -20.96 9.91
CA LYS A 268 -22.39 -22.01 10.93
C LYS A 268 -23.73 -22.74 10.93
N PRO A 269 -23.76 -24.08 10.87
CA PRO A 269 -24.99 -24.83 10.99
C PRO A 269 -25.72 -24.54 12.32
N THR A 270 -27.04 -24.45 12.27
CA THR A 270 -27.91 -24.28 13.43
C THR A 270 -29.04 -25.29 13.39
N LYS A 271 -29.74 -25.49 14.53
CA LYS A 271 -30.92 -26.39 14.56
C LYS A 271 -32.00 -25.97 13.56
N ALA A 272 -32.14 -24.67 13.28
CA ALA A 272 -33.15 -24.15 12.35
C ALA A 272 -32.67 -24.17 10.89
N LYS A 273 -31.34 -24.14 10.65
CA LYS A 273 -30.70 -24.19 9.34
C LYS A 273 -29.51 -25.14 9.39
N PRO A 274 -29.77 -26.46 9.24
CA PRO A 274 -28.72 -27.48 9.36
C PRO A 274 -27.72 -27.43 8.20
N ASP A 275 -28.15 -27.03 7.03
CA ASP A 275 -27.29 -26.94 5.84
C ASP A 275 -26.55 -25.61 5.79
N PRO A 276 -25.21 -25.62 5.81
CA PRO A 276 -24.43 -24.40 5.66
C PRO A 276 -24.56 -23.85 4.22
N VAL A 277 -24.70 -22.54 4.13
CA VAL A 277 -24.75 -21.80 2.85
C VAL A 277 -23.61 -20.81 2.76
N PRO A 278 -23.11 -20.48 1.56
CA PRO A 278 -22.07 -19.45 1.39
C PRO A 278 -22.49 -18.14 2.05
N THR A 279 -21.57 -17.52 2.78
CA THR A 279 -21.79 -16.20 3.37
C THR A 279 -21.94 -15.14 2.26
N LYS A 280 -22.50 -13.98 2.58
CA LYS A 280 -22.59 -12.88 1.61
C LYS A 280 -21.22 -12.45 1.09
N ASN A 281 -20.20 -12.44 1.96
CA ASN A 281 -18.83 -12.13 1.54
C ASN A 281 -18.27 -13.18 0.56
N THR A 282 -18.59 -14.45 0.76
CA THR A 282 -18.23 -15.53 -0.17
C THR A 282 -18.92 -15.37 -1.52
N GLN A 283 -20.20 -15.03 -1.51
CA GLN A 283 -20.94 -14.75 -2.75
C GLN A 283 -20.32 -13.56 -3.50
N ASN A 284 -20.02 -12.48 -2.79
CA ASN A 284 -19.34 -11.31 -3.38
C ASN A 284 -17.96 -11.69 -3.94
N LEU A 285 -17.19 -12.52 -3.24
CA LEU A 285 -15.88 -12.99 -3.71
C LEU A 285 -15.98 -13.62 -5.10
N PHE A 286 -16.95 -14.53 -5.32
CA PHE A 286 -17.11 -15.18 -6.62
C PHE A 286 -17.63 -14.22 -7.70
N VAL A 287 -18.49 -13.28 -7.36
CA VAL A 287 -18.90 -12.22 -8.31
C VAL A 287 -17.70 -11.37 -8.73
N GLU A 288 -16.83 -11.01 -7.78
CA GLU A 288 -15.65 -10.20 -8.06
C GLU A 288 -14.58 -11.00 -8.82
N LEU A 289 -14.41 -12.30 -8.54
CA LEU A 289 -13.52 -13.20 -9.29
C LEU A 289 -13.97 -13.31 -10.75
N GLU A 290 -15.24 -13.50 -11.03
CA GLU A 290 -15.75 -13.54 -12.40
C GLU A 290 -15.53 -12.20 -13.13
N LYS A 291 -15.78 -11.09 -12.46
CA LYS A 291 -15.48 -9.77 -13.01
C LYS A 291 -13.98 -9.57 -13.27
N ALA A 292 -13.13 -10.10 -12.38
CA ALA A 292 -11.68 -9.99 -12.50
C ALA A 292 -11.12 -10.74 -13.71
N LYS A 293 -11.77 -11.83 -14.16
CA LYS A 293 -11.40 -12.58 -15.40
C LYS A 293 -11.47 -11.71 -16.67
N SER A 294 -12.26 -10.63 -16.66
CA SER A 294 -12.38 -9.68 -17.77
C SER A 294 -11.44 -8.47 -17.69
N GLN A 295 -10.56 -8.43 -16.69
CA GLN A 295 -9.63 -7.30 -16.53
C GLN A 295 -8.56 -7.30 -17.64
N PRO A 296 -8.10 -6.12 -18.08
CA PRO A 296 -7.10 -6.02 -19.15
C PRO A 296 -5.74 -6.59 -18.73
N LEU A 297 -4.99 -7.09 -19.70
CA LEU A 297 -3.68 -7.75 -19.53
C LEU A 297 -2.71 -6.99 -18.59
N TRP A 298 -2.67 -5.67 -18.69
CA TRP A 298 -1.78 -4.88 -17.83
C TRP A 298 -2.10 -5.04 -16.32
N ARG A 299 -3.38 -5.27 -15.96
CA ARG A 299 -3.76 -5.53 -14.56
C ARG A 299 -3.28 -6.90 -14.10
N VAL A 300 -3.32 -7.89 -14.99
CA VAL A 300 -2.77 -9.22 -14.72
C VAL A 300 -1.27 -9.11 -14.44
N LEU A 301 -0.51 -8.41 -15.28
CA LEU A 301 0.92 -8.17 -15.09
C LEU A 301 1.22 -7.48 -13.74
N VAL A 302 0.41 -6.50 -13.35
CA VAL A 302 0.57 -5.84 -12.04
C VAL A 302 0.26 -6.80 -10.89
N ALA A 303 -0.75 -7.67 -11.04
CA ALA A 303 -1.14 -8.64 -10.03
C ALA A 303 -0.08 -9.72 -9.79
N LEU A 304 0.64 -10.14 -10.82
CA LEU A 304 1.74 -11.10 -10.74
C LEU A 304 2.92 -10.60 -9.89
N SER A 305 2.89 -9.34 -9.50
CA SER A 305 3.90 -8.74 -8.61
C SER A 305 5.35 -8.90 -9.09
N ILE A 306 5.55 -8.98 -10.41
CA ILE A 306 6.88 -9.02 -11.03
C ILE A 306 7.67 -7.79 -10.56
N ARG A 307 8.89 -8.03 -10.08
CA ARG A 307 9.74 -6.96 -9.56
C ARG A 307 9.94 -5.87 -10.61
N HIS A 308 9.82 -4.61 -10.20
CA HIS A 308 9.94 -3.43 -11.05
C HIS A 308 8.82 -3.22 -12.09
N VAL A 309 7.91 -4.19 -12.30
CA VAL A 309 6.76 -4.05 -13.20
C VAL A 309 5.61 -3.36 -12.45
N GLY A 310 5.59 -2.04 -12.56
CA GLY A 310 4.48 -1.20 -12.08
C GLY A 310 3.41 -0.96 -13.17
N PRO A 311 2.33 -0.22 -12.88
CA PRO A 311 1.25 0.02 -13.85
C PRO A 311 1.71 0.62 -15.17
N THR A 312 2.73 1.48 -15.17
CA THR A 312 3.27 2.12 -16.38
C THR A 312 3.95 1.08 -17.28
N ALA A 313 4.91 0.32 -16.76
CA ALA A 313 5.59 -0.73 -17.50
C ALA A 313 4.62 -1.83 -17.95
N ALA A 314 3.67 -2.22 -17.08
CA ALA A 314 2.65 -3.21 -17.41
C ALA A 314 1.76 -2.78 -18.58
N ARG A 315 1.35 -1.52 -18.64
CA ARG A 315 0.58 -0.99 -19.78
C ARG A 315 1.38 -0.98 -21.06
N ALA A 316 2.64 -0.54 -21.02
CA ALA A 316 3.51 -0.53 -22.17
C ALA A 316 3.72 -1.95 -22.73
N LEU A 317 4.02 -2.92 -21.86
CA LEU A 317 4.15 -4.34 -22.22
C LEU A 317 2.84 -4.90 -22.81
N ALA A 318 1.71 -4.63 -22.19
CA ALA A 318 0.40 -5.10 -22.68
C ALA A 318 0.05 -4.50 -24.05
N THR A 319 0.42 -3.26 -24.30
CA THR A 319 0.21 -2.60 -25.60
C THR A 319 1.10 -3.18 -26.68
N GLU A 320 2.40 -3.40 -26.40
CA GLU A 320 3.37 -3.89 -27.35
C GLU A 320 3.15 -5.38 -27.70
N PHE A 321 2.93 -6.22 -26.70
CA PHE A 321 2.87 -7.67 -26.88
C PHE A 321 1.47 -8.24 -27.02
N GLY A 322 0.45 -7.59 -26.50
CA GLY A 322 -0.96 -7.98 -26.60
C GLY A 322 -1.38 -9.24 -25.85
N SER A 323 -0.44 -10.12 -25.48
CA SER A 323 -0.75 -11.35 -24.74
C SER A 323 0.36 -11.73 -23.73
N MET A 324 -0.02 -12.54 -22.74
CA MET A 324 0.92 -13.07 -21.75
C MET A 324 1.97 -13.98 -22.40
N ASP A 325 1.55 -14.83 -23.31
CA ASP A 325 2.45 -15.75 -24.02
C ASP A 325 3.50 -15.00 -24.84
N ALA A 326 3.11 -13.93 -25.50
CA ALA A 326 4.06 -13.10 -26.26
C ALA A 326 5.09 -12.42 -25.35
N ILE A 327 4.70 -12.01 -24.15
CA ILE A 327 5.63 -11.45 -23.15
C ILE A 327 6.56 -12.53 -22.62
N ALA A 328 6.03 -13.73 -22.31
CA ALA A 328 6.81 -14.83 -21.76
C ALA A 328 7.84 -15.39 -22.76
N GLN A 329 7.56 -15.32 -24.07
CA GLN A 329 8.43 -15.80 -25.15
C GLN A 329 9.38 -14.73 -25.68
N ALA A 330 9.23 -13.47 -25.27
CA ALA A 330 10.07 -12.38 -25.74
C ALA A 330 11.48 -12.48 -25.13
N ASP A 331 12.49 -12.25 -25.98
CA ASP A 331 13.85 -12.11 -25.49
C ASP A 331 14.10 -10.80 -24.73
N ARG A 332 15.24 -10.73 -24.06
CA ARG A 332 15.64 -9.61 -23.21
C ARG A 332 15.66 -8.28 -23.97
N ASP A 333 16.20 -8.27 -25.18
CA ASP A 333 16.41 -7.04 -25.95
C ASP A 333 15.07 -6.49 -26.43
N ARG A 334 14.17 -7.36 -26.86
CA ARG A 334 12.82 -7.00 -27.27
C ARG A 334 11.99 -6.45 -26.08
N LEU A 335 12.12 -7.05 -24.90
CA LEU A 335 11.47 -6.52 -23.69
C LEU A 335 12.06 -5.16 -23.28
N ALA A 336 13.38 -5.03 -23.33
CA ALA A 336 14.08 -3.79 -22.95
C ALA A 336 13.86 -2.63 -23.93
N ALA A 337 13.47 -2.92 -25.17
CA ALA A 337 13.15 -1.92 -26.20
C ALA A 337 11.79 -1.23 -25.98
N VAL A 338 10.91 -1.81 -25.14
CA VAL A 338 9.61 -1.22 -24.84
C VAL A 338 9.81 0.06 -24.03
N ASP A 339 9.16 1.15 -24.44
CA ASP A 339 9.26 2.43 -23.72
C ASP A 339 8.84 2.30 -22.25
N GLY A 340 9.72 2.75 -21.35
CA GLY A 340 9.54 2.62 -19.91
C GLY A 340 9.86 1.23 -19.31
N VAL A 341 10.43 0.30 -20.11
CA VAL A 341 10.83 -1.06 -19.71
C VAL A 341 12.33 -1.19 -19.75
N GLY A 342 13.24 -0.68 -19.35
CA GLY A 342 14.70 -0.89 -19.46
C GLY A 342 15.16 -2.30 -19.06
N GLY A 343 16.44 -2.56 -19.24
CA GLY A 343 17.05 -3.89 -19.05
C GLY A 343 16.79 -4.53 -17.70
N VAL A 344 16.74 -3.75 -16.61
CA VAL A 344 16.44 -4.25 -15.25
C VAL A 344 15.02 -4.84 -15.14
N ILE A 345 14.06 -4.24 -15.83
CA ILE A 345 12.67 -4.73 -15.85
C ILE A 345 12.60 -5.97 -16.74
N ALA A 346 13.28 -5.96 -17.88
CA ALA A 346 13.36 -7.12 -18.79
C ALA A 346 13.95 -8.34 -18.07
N ASP A 347 15.05 -8.16 -17.34
CA ASP A 347 15.68 -9.23 -16.56
C ASP A 347 14.71 -9.79 -15.49
N SER A 348 13.97 -8.93 -14.80
CA SER A 348 12.98 -9.35 -13.80
C SER A 348 11.81 -10.12 -14.41
N ILE A 349 11.38 -9.79 -15.63
CA ILE A 349 10.31 -10.51 -16.34
C ILE A 349 10.80 -11.91 -16.73
N ILE A 350 11.99 -12.01 -17.31
CA ILE A 350 12.57 -13.31 -17.72
C ILE A 350 12.76 -14.22 -16.49
N GLU A 351 13.33 -13.69 -15.40
CA GLU A 351 13.52 -14.44 -14.17
C GLU A 351 12.19 -14.97 -13.63
N TRP A 352 11.14 -14.15 -13.68
CA TRP A 352 9.82 -14.52 -13.18
C TRP A 352 9.19 -15.66 -13.99
N PHE A 353 9.31 -15.63 -15.31
CA PHE A 353 8.77 -16.70 -16.18
C PHE A 353 9.63 -17.97 -16.18
N ALA A 354 10.91 -17.90 -15.79
CA ALA A 354 11.80 -19.05 -15.68
C ALA A 354 11.59 -19.88 -14.40
N THR A 355 10.82 -19.37 -13.42
CA THR A 355 10.55 -20.02 -12.12
C THR A 355 9.20 -20.69 -12.13
#